data_59d1eca7b33a69fc971fc3560edc9a90
#
_entry.id   59d1eca7b33a69fc971fc3560edc9a90
#
_cell.length_a   1.000
_cell.length_b   1.000
_cell.length_c   1.000
_cell.angle_alpha   90.00
_cell.angle_beta   90.00
_cell.angle_gamma   90.00
#
_symmetry.space_group_name_H-M   'P 1'
#
loop_
_entity.id
_entity.type
_entity.pdbx_description
1 polymer ?
#
loop_
_entity_poly.entity_id
_entity_poly.type
_entity_poly.pdbx_seq_one_letter_code
_entity_poly.pdbx_strand_id
1 'polypeptide(L)'
;MKDGKIIEVSGPLIKASGMDEAAVRDICLVGDLNLTGEIIEMHGDTAFIQVYEETSGLKPGQVVKTTGEPLSVELGPGMLTRMFDGIQRPLQDFMTQTDSWFLQRGVRVDALDRSAKWEFEPKMSVGDEVTAGDIVGTVQEGPVVEHRIMVPVGVSGRLASIESGEFTIEDTVYQVETENGVKDFTMMQKWPVRQGRPVQEKYAPNRIMSTGQRVIDTFFPITKGGAAAVPGPFGAGKTVVQHQIAKYADADIVVYVGCGERGNEMTDVINEFPELVDPKTGESIMERTVLIANTSNMPVAAREASVYTGITIAEYFRDMGYSVAIMADSTSRWAEALREMSGRLEEMPGDEGYPAYLGSRIAEYYERAGIVQTLGHDDRTGSVTAIGAVSPPGGDTSEPVTQNTLRVVKVFWGLDSSLSQQRHFPAINWLDSYSLYQNDVTKHLSEERGVDWSGMVRQAMGILSEESSLQEIVRLVGVDALSESDRLTLVVARMLREDYLQQNAFDDVDTTTSDEKQTKMLSVILHFSEKARKAMDVGTYYDEILEGTKEVREKISRMKYIHEDDIAEFDTILSDIDEQIGATIQKGGQE
;
A
#
# COMPACT_ATOMS: atom_id res chain seq x y z
N MET A 1 22.68 17.71 -29.95
CA MET A 1 22.92 18.10 -28.53
C MET A 1 24.41 18.17 -28.28
N LYS A 2 24.88 19.19 -27.59
CA LYS A 2 26.30 19.41 -27.29
C LYS A 2 26.66 18.58 -26.07
N ASP A 3 27.77 17.84 -26.13
CA ASP A 3 28.25 17.03 -25.02
C ASP A 3 28.84 17.94 -23.92
N GLY A 4 28.35 17.78 -22.68
CA GLY A 4 28.93 18.43 -21.52
C GLY A 4 30.18 17.71 -21.01
N LYS A 5 30.88 18.31 -20.04
CA LYS A 5 32.06 17.72 -19.39
C LYS A 5 31.96 17.80 -17.88
N ILE A 6 32.30 16.70 -17.21
CA ILE A 6 32.43 16.66 -15.75
C ILE A 6 33.47 17.66 -15.30
N ILE A 7 33.11 18.53 -14.35
CA ILE A 7 34.04 19.47 -13.70
C ILE A 7 34.32 19.09 -12.25
N GLU A 8 33.34 18.41 -11.58
CA GLU A 8 33.48 18.01 -10.18
C GLU A 8 32.71 16.70 -9.93
N VAL A 9 33.26 15.84 -9.07
CA VAL A 9 32.65 14.60 -8.60
C VAL A 9 32.59 14.62 -7.08
N SER A 10 31.41 14.64 -6.49
CA SER A 10 31.16 14.63 -5.04
C SER A 10 30.23 13.51 -4.65
N GLY A 11 30.77 12.29 -4.51
CA GLY A 11 29.94 11.10 -4.31
C GLY A 11 28.99 10.89 -5.50
N PRO A 12 27.68 10.67 -5.27
CA PRO A 12 26.71 10.50 -6.36
C PRO A 12 26.32 11.81 -7.07
N LEU A 13 26.78 12.97 -6.58
CA LEU A 13 26.54 14.27 -7.20
C LEU A 13 27.69 14.63 -8.14
N ILE A 14 27.37 14.91 -9.39
CA ILE A 14 28.28 15.31 -10.44
C ILE A 14 27.94 16.73 -10.90
N LYS A 15 28.96 17.60 -11.06
CA LYS A 15 28.80 18.88 -11.75
C LYS A 15 29.37 18.75 -13.15
N ALA A 16 28.62 19.16 -14.16
CA ALA A 16 29.06 19.17 -15.55
C ALA A 16 28.78 20.51 -16.20
N SER A 17 29.77 21.03 -16.94
CA SER A 17 29.67 22.29 -17.71
C SER A 17 29.36 22.02 -19.19
N GLY A 18 28.87 23.04 -19.89
CA GLY A 18 28.52 22.96 -21.32
C GLY A 18 27.17 22.29 -21.56
N MET A 19 26.26 22.32 -20.58
CA MET A 19 24.94 21.71 -20.58
C MET A 19 23.81 22.72 -20.88
N ASP A 20 24.12 23.76 -21.66
CA ASP A 20 23.22 24.89 -21.98
C ASP A 20 21.93 24.48 -22.71
N GLU A 21 21.90 23.32 -23.38
CA GLU A 21 20.70 22.77 -24.06
C GLU A 21 19.88 21.80 -23.19
N ALA A 22 20.35 21.49 -21.98
CA ALA A 22 19.69 20.53 -21.10
C ALA A 22 18.68 21.22 -20.18
N ALA A 23 17.67 20.48 -19.74
CA ALA A 23 16.66 20.93 -18.80
C ALA A 23 16.79 20.21 -17.45
N VAL A 24 16.28 20.86 -16.38
CA VAL A 24 16.13 20.21 -15.08
C VAL A 24 15.16 19.02 -15.23
N ARG A 25 15.52 17.89 -14.67
CA ARG A 25 14.88 16.59 -14.76
C ARG A 25 15.27 15.74 -15.98
N ASP A 26 16.07 16.25 -16.92
CA ASP A 26 16.58 15.41 -17.99
C ASP A 26 17.47 14.30 -17.44
N ILE A 27 17.33 13.12 -18.03
CA ILE A 27 18.27 12.01 -17.81
C ILE A 27 19.55 12.25 -18.60
N CYS A 28 20.67 11.99 -17.93
CA CYS A 28 22.00 12.11 -18.49
C CYS A 28 22.75 10.77 -18.44
N LEU A 29 23.65 10.61 -19.39
CA LEU A 29 24.63 9.55 -19.46
C LEU A 29 25.99 10.11 -19.06
N VAL A 30 26.52 9.64 -17.92
CA VAL A 30 27.69 10.22 -17.27
C VAL A 30 28.91 9.33 -17.44
N GLY A 31 29.98 9.90 -17.96
CA GLY A 31 31.30 9.28 -18.10
C GLY A 31 31.35 8.17 -19.16
N ASP A 32 32.50 7.49 -19.21
CA ASP A 32 32.79 6.45 -20.23
C ASP A 32 31.88 5.20 -20.09
N LEU A 33 31.36 4.93 -18.89
CA LEU A 33 30.43 3.83 -18.61
C LEU A 33 28.98 4.21 -18.91
N ASN A 34 28.68 5.44 -19.29
CA ASN A 34 27.33 5.95 -19.50
C ASN A 34 26.39 5.72 -18.31
N LEU A 35 26.86 6.02 -17.09
CA LEU A 35 26.06 5.87 -15.88
C LEU A 35 24.81 6.75 -15.98
N THR A 36 23.68 6.23 -15.54
CA THR A 36 22.41 6.97 -15.57
C THR A 36 22.37 7.99 -14.44
N GLY A 37 22.07 9.24 -14.77
CA GLY A 37 21.87 10.33 -13.80
C GLY A 37 20.72 11.24 -14.21
N GLU A 38 20.22 12.03 -13.28
CA GLU A 38 19.15 13.03 -13.48
C GLU A 38 19.69 14.41 -13.15
N ILE A 39 19.42 15.40 -13.99
CA ILE A 39 19.71 16.81 -13.69
C ILE A 39 18.74 17.30 -12.63
N ILE A 40 19.25 17.65 -11.46
CA ILE A 40 18.44 18.12 -10.34
C ILE A 40 18.45 19.65 -10.21
N GLU A 41 19.49 20.31 -10.71
CA GLU A 41 19.64 21.77 -10.68
C GLU A 41 20.50 22.25 -11.85
N MET A 42 20.28 23.50 -12.28
CA MET A 42 21.04 24.15 -13.35
C MET A 42 21.49 25.56 -12.93
N HIS A 43 22.78 25.85 -13.06
CA HIS A 43 23.36 27.20 -12.88
C HIS A 43 24.03 27.64 -14.18
N GLY A 44 23.30 28.38 -15.01
CA GLY A 44 23.80 28.78 -16.34
C GLY A 44 23.99 27.54 -17.22
N ASP A 45 25.22 27.30 -17.67
CA ASP A 45 25.59 26.12 -18.45
C ASP A 45 26.05 24.91 -17.61
N THR A 46 26.02 25.04 -16.28
CA THR A 46 26.47 24.01 -15.36
C THR A 46 25.28 23.22 -14.81
N ALA A 47 25.25 21.92 -15.05
CA ALA A 47 24.28 21.00 -14.53
C ALA A 47 24.78 20.30 -13.26
N PHE A 48 23.91 20.19 -12.26
CA PHE A 48 24.08 19.33 -11.09
C PHE A 48 23.32 18.06 -11.34
N ILE A 49 24.03 16.94 -11.39
CA ILE A 49 23.51 15.65 -11.84
C ILE A 49 23.61 14.66 -10.69
N GLN A 50 22.49 14.11 -10.27
CA GLN A 50 22.41 13.03 -9.32
C GLN A 50 22.47 11.69 -10.07
N VAL A 51 23.54 10.91 -9.85
CA VAL A 51 23.74 9.63 -10.52
C VAL A 51 23.03 8.52 -9.74
N TYR A 52 22.31 7.65 -10.46
CA TYR A 52 21.57 6.51 -9.92
C TYR A 52 22.42 5.27 -9.67
N GLU A 53 23.69 5.34 -9.99
CA GLU A 53 24.66 4.26 -9.88
C GLU A 53 25.87 4.71 -9.07
N GLU A 54 26.75 3.77 -8.70
CA GLU A 54 27.98 4.09 -8.00
C GLU A 54 28.94 4.87 -8.92
N THR A 55 29.44 5.99 -8.45
CA THR A 55 30.27 6.95 -9.20
C THR A 55 31.77 6.74 -9.07
N SER A 56 32.22 5.69 -8.36
CA SER A 56 33.64 5.40 -8.19
C SER A 56 34.36 5.28 -9.54
N GLY A 57 35.46 6.01 -9.70
CA GLY A 57 36.24 6.03 -10.94
C GLY A 57 35.82 7.08 -11.98
N LEU A 58 34.74 7.84 -11.77
CA LEU A 58 34.44 9.01 -12.57
C LEU A 58 35.52 10.11 -12.33
N LYS A 59 35.85 10.85 -13.37
CA LYS A 59 36.89 11.87 -13.35
C LYS A 59 36.45 13.16 -14.05
N PRO A 60 36.91 14.33 -13.59
CA PRO A 60 36.78 15.56 -14.35
C PRO A 60 37.28 15.41 -15.78
N GLY A 61 36.59 16.02 -16.73
CA GLY A 61 36.90 15.96 -18.16
C GLY A 61 36.17 14.84 -18.94
N GLN A 62 35.58 13.82 -18.27
CA GLN A 62 34.75 12.85 -18.95
C GLN A 62 33.45 13.48 -19.48
N VAL A 63 32.88 12.85 -20.50
CA VAL A 63 31.71 13.36 -21.23
C VAL A 63 30.41 13.10 -20.47
N VAL A 64 29.51 14.06 -20.56
CA VAL A 64 28.10 13.92 -20.10
C VAL A 64 27.17 14.20 -21.27
N LYS A 65 26.23 13.31 -21.52
CA LYS A 65 25.24 13.45 -22.59
C LYS A 65 23.85 13.52 -22.01
N THR A 66 23.08 14.55 -22.33
CA THR A 66 21.65 14.58 -22.00
C THR A 66 20.86 13.74 -22.99
N THR A 67 19.81 13.06 -22.51
CA THR A 67 18.85 12.39 -23.38
C THR A 67 17.75 13.33 -23.85
N GLY A 68 17.55 14.46 -23.18
CA GLY A 68 16.44 15.39 -23.42
C GLY A 68 15.07 14.85 -22.94
N GLU A 69 15.08 13.77 -22.18
CA GLU A 69 13.86 13.16 -21.62
C GLU A 69 14.00 12.98 -20.11
N PRO A 70 12.92 13.17 -19.33
CA PRO A 70 12.93 12.93 -17.90
C PRO A 70 12.94 11.42 -17.58
N LEU A 71 13.26 11.09 -16.31
CA LEU A 71 13.12 9.72 -15.82
C LEU A 71 11.70 9.23 -16.05
N SER A 72 11.56 8.22 -16.90
CA SER A 72 10.29 7.65 -17.32
C SER A 72 10.27 6.15 -17.12
N VAL A 73 9.09 5.61 -16.83
CA VAL A 73 8.84 4.17 -16.78
C VAL A 73 8.23 3.69 -18.09
N GLU A 74 8.52 2.45 -18.45
CA GLU A 74 7.89 1.72 -19.54
C GLU A 74 6.65 1.02 -19.01
N LEU A 75 5.52 1.29 -19.63
CA LEU A 75 4.20 0.81 -19.22
C LEU A 75 3.62 -0.05 -20.36
N GLY A 76 3.44 -1.32 -20.11
CA GLY A 76 2.97 -2.30 -21.06
C GLY A 76 2.91 -3.71 -20.49
N PRO A 77 2.49 -4.71 -21.25
CA PRO A 77 2.47 -6.10 -20.81
C PRO A 77 3.85 -6.60 -20.37
N GLY A 78 3.90 -7.39 -19.31
CA GLY A 78 5.13 -7.95 -18.75
C GLY A 78 5.66 -7.23 -17.51
N MET A 79 4.86 -6.38 -16.87
CA MET A 79 5.21 -5.77 -15.59
C MET A 79 4.87 -6.65 -14.38
N LEU A 80 3.80 -7.42 -14.47
CA LEU A 80 3.37 -8.31 -13.38
C LEU A 80 4.36 -9.47 -13.19
N THR A 81 4.37 -10.04 -12.00
CA THR A 81 5.28 -11.11 -11.58
C THR A 81 6.76 -10.74 -11.55
N ARG A 82 7.11 -9.49 -11.89
CA ARG A 82 8.48 -9.02 -11.97
C ARG A 82 8.89 -8.17 -10.79
N MET A 83 10.20 -8.16 -10.57
CA MET A 83 10.86 -7.31 -9.59
C MET A 83 11.78 -6.32 -10.30
N PHE A 84 11.55 -5.05 -10.00
CA PHE A 84 12.34 -3.93 -10.51
C PHE A 84 13.14 -3.26 -9.39
N ASP A 85 14.18 -2.53 -9.76
CA ASP A 85 14.81 -1.56 -8.88
C ASP A 85 14.09 -0.19 -8.93
N GLY A 86 14.64 0.81 -8.23
CA GLY A 86 14.04 2.15 -8.13
C GLY A 86 13.88 2.92 -9.44
N ILE A 87 14.58 2.54 -10.50
CA ILE A 87 14.49 3.13 -11.84
C ILE A 87 13.98 2.14 -12.89
N GLN A 88 13.23 1.14 -12.45
CA GLN A 88 12.60 0.11 -13.28
C GLN A 88 13.58 -0.81 -14.04
N ARG A 89 14.79 -1.09 -13.51
CA ARG A 89 15.62 -2.16 -14.05
C ARG A 89 15.11 -3.51 -13.53
N PRO A 90 14.83 -4.50 -14.39
CA PRO A 90 14.36 -5.82 -13.96
C PRO A 90 15.52 -6.59 -13.34
N LEU A 91 15.43 -6.87 -12.02
CA LEU A 91 16.55 -7.42 -11.25
C LEU A 91 16.92 -8.85 -11.66
N GLN A 92 15.95 -9.67 -12.03
CA GLN A 92 16.18 -11.05 -12.46
C GLN A 92 16.90 -11.10 -13.81
N ASP A 93 16.45 -10.30 -14.78
CA ASP A 93 17.07 -10.23 -16.10
C ASP A 93 18.47 -9.64 -16.01
N PHE A 94 18.66 -8.65 -15.13
CA PHE A 94 19.96 -8.07 -14.84
C PHE A 94 20.95 -9.10 -14.30
N MET A 95 20.53 -9.94 -13.34
CA MET A 95 21.34 -11.01 -12.78
C MET A 95 21.71 -12.07 -13.83
N THR A 96 20.75 -12.42 -14.69
CA THR A 96 20.97 -13.39 -15.77
C THR A 96 21.95 -12.87 -16.81
N GLN A 97 21.85 -11.59 -17.18
CA GLN A 97 22.72 -10.97 -18.18
C GLN A 97 24.16 -10.77 -17.68
N THR A 98 24.31 -10.45 -16.38
CA THR A 98 25.62 -10.11 -15.81
C THR A 98 26.31 -11.30 -15.14
N ASP A 99 25.61 -12.42 -14.93
CA ASP A 99 26.05 -13.57 -14.11
C ASP A 99 26.56 -13.12 -12.73
N SER A 100 25.89 -12.10 -12.15
CA SER A 100 26.30 -11.47 -10.89
C SER A 100 25.09 -11.18 -10.00
N TRP A 101 25.27 -11.42 -8.70
CA TRP A 101 24.30 -11.06 -7.65
C TRP A 101 24.35 -9.57 -7.29
N PHE A 102 25.32 -8.82 -7.82
CA PHE A 102 25.49 -7.40 -7.56
C PHE A 102 25.17 -6.59 -8.81
N LEU A 103 24.47 -5.47 -8.62
CA LEU A 103 24.20 -4.52 -9.70
C LEU A 103 25.51 -3.96 -10.25
N GLN A 104 25.85 -4.32 -11.49
CA GLN A 104 27.03 -3.82 -12.18
C GLN A 104 26.73 -2.47 -12.82
N ARG A 105 27.72 -1.58 -12.75
CA ARG A 105 27.63 -0.21 -13.27
C ARG A 105 27.63 -0.17 -14.79
N GLY A 106 26.81 0.71 -15.35
CA GLY A 106 26.77 0.96 -16.79
C GLY A 106 26.12 -0.16 -17.61
N VAL A 107 25.60 -1.20 -16.97
CA VAL A 107 24.83 -2.25 -17.65
C VAL A 107 23.40 -1.77 -17.82
N ARG A 108 22.91 -1.86 -19.05
CA ARG A 108 21.53 -1.54 -19.41
C ARG A 108 20.77 -2.82 -19.69
N VAL A 109 19.63 -2.92 -19.07
CA VAL A 109 18.65 -3.96 -19.33
C VAL A 109 17.33 -3.25 -19.60
N ASP A 110 16.63 -3.65 -20.64
CA ASP A 110 15.31 -3.11 -20.95
C ASP A 110 14.33 -3.43 -19.82
N ALA A 111 13.49 -2.48 -19.47
CA ALA A 111 12.55 -2.65 -18.37
C ALA A 111 11.53 -3.75 -18.65
N LEU A 112 11.07 -3.85 -19.89
CA LEU A 112 10.16 -4.89 -20.35
C LEU A 112 10.85 -5.78 -21.37
N ASP A 113 10.47 -7.06 -21.41
CA ASP A 113 11.03 -8.03 -22.34
C ASP A 113 10.59 -7.74 -23.78
N ARG A 114 11.56 -7.36 -24.64
CA ARG A 114 11.33 -7.03 -26.06
C ARG A 114 11.05 -8.26 -26.92
N SER A 115 11.41 -9.44 -26.44
CA SER A 115 11.26 -10.70 -27.19
C SER A 115 9.96 -11.44 -26.88
N ALA A 116 9.33 -11.11 -25.77
CA ALA A 116 8.06 -11.72 -25.37
C ALA A 116 6.94 -11.36 -26.34
N LYS A 117 6.19 -12.38 -26.76
CA LYS A 117 5.02 -12.21 -27.63
C LYS A 117 3.75 -12.32 -26.85
N TRP A 118 2.82 -11.45 -27.18
CA TRP A 118 1.53 -11.31 -26.52
C TRP A 118 0.42 -11.42 -27.56
N GLU A 119 -0.62 -12.18 -27.26
CA GLU A 119 -1.80 -12.30 -28.12
C GLU A 119 -2.68 -11.06 -27.92
N PHE A 120 -2.68 -10.18 -28.90
CA PHE A 120 -3.44 -8.93 -28.87
C PHE A 120 -4.82 -9.14 -29.51
N GLU A 121 -5.86 -8.84 -28.73
CA GLU A 121 -7.26 -8.87 -29.17
C GLU A 121 -7.80 -7.45 -29.32
N PRO A 122 -8.17 -6.99 -30.53
CA PRO A 122 -8.82 -5.70 -30.73
C PRO A 122 -10.18 -5.63 -30.06
N LYS A 123 -10.47 -4.50 -29.43
CA LYS A 123 -11.79 -4.17 -28.85
C LYS A 123 -12.50 -3.06 -29.63
N MET A 124 -11.82 -2.41 -30.57
CA MET A 124 -12.32 -1.36 -31.45
C MET A 124 -12.13 -1.74 -32.91
N SER A 125 -12.81 -1.03 -33.80
CA SER A 125 -12.80 -1.28 -35.25
C SER A 125 -12.13 -0.14 -36.00
N VAL A 126 -11.58 -0.45 -37.18
CA VAL A 126 -11.06 0.57 -38.10
C VAL A 126 -12.15 1.59 -38.43
N GLY A 127 -11.83 2.86 -38.30
CA GLY A 127 -12.73 3.96 -38.52
C GLY A 127 -13.39 4.55 -37.28
N ASP A 128 -13.25 3.88 -36.11
CA ASP A 128 -13.73 4.42 -34.83
C ASP A 128 -12.93 5.67 -34.43
N GLU A 129 -13.61 6.63 -33.82
CA GLU A 129 -12.94 7.76 -33.19
C GLU A 129 -12.34 7.35 -31.87
N VAL A 130 -11.09 7.74 -31.61
CA VAL A 130 -10.35 7.41 -30.40
C VAL A 130 -9.82 8.68 -29.73
N THR A 131 -9.79 8.65 -28.42
CA THR A 131 -9.15 9.69 -27.60
C THR A 131 -8.23 9.04 -26.54
N ALA A 132 -7.41 9.87 -25.92
CA ALA A 132 -6.53 9.42 -24.84
C ALA A 132 -7.28 8.59 -23.79
N GLY A 133 -6.77 7.43 -23.43
CA GLY A 133 -7.36 6.53 -22.45
C GLY A 133 -8.34 5.48 -23.00
N ASP A 134 -8.80 5.59 -24.25
CA ASP A 134 -9.65 4.56 -24.84
C ASP A 134 -8.93 3.22 -24.92
N ILE A 135 -9.63 2.13 -24.61
CA ILE A 135 -9.09 0.77 -24.70
C ILE A 135 -9.25 0.30 -26.14
N VAL A 136 -8.13 0.20 -26.86
CA VAL A 136 -8.12 -0.28 -28.24
C VAL A 136 -8.10 -1.80 -28.36
N GLY A 137 -7.58 -2.48 -27.35
CA GLY A 137 -7.49 -3.94 -27.31
C GLY A 137 -7.00 -4.44 -25.97
N THR A 138 -6.92 -5.76 -25.84
CA THR A 138 -6.50 -6.42 -24.61
C THR A 138 -5.48 -7.51 -24.87
N VAL A 139 -4.70 -7.80 -23.83
CA VAL A 139 -3.73 -8.89 -23.79
C VAL A 139 -3.90 -9.62 -22.47
N GLN A 140 -3.93 -10.94 -22.48
CA GLN A 140 -3.95 -11.71 -21.23
C GLN A 140 -2.54 -11.74 -20.63
N GLU A 141 -2.32 -11.04 -19.54
CA GLU A 141 -1.08 -11.03 -18.78
C GLU A 141 -1.21 -11.97 -17.56
N GLY A 142 -0.73 -13.19 -17.73
CA GLY A 142 -0.92 -14.25 -16.74
C GLY A 142 -2.38 -14.75 -16.62
N PRO A 143 -2.68 -15.59 -15.61
CA PRO A 143 -4.01 -16.19 -15.45
C PRO A 143 -5.06 -15.23 -14.87
N VAL A 144 -4.64 -14.13 -14.23
CA VAL A 144 -5.50 -13.28 -13.40
C VAL A 144 -5.85 -11.95 -14.06
N VAL A 145 -4.90 -11.33 -14.77
CA VAL A 145 -5.01 -9.95 -15.23
C VAL A 145 -5.14 -9.84 -16.74
N GLU A 146 -6.20 -9.17 -17.18
CA GLU A 146 -6.37 -8.72 -18.56
C GLU A 146 -5.70 -7.34 -18.72
N HIS A 147 -4.57 -7.29 -19.41
CA HIS A 147 -3.88 -6.05 -19.69
C HIS A 147 -4.60 -5.28 -20.80
N ARG A 148 -5.07 -4.08 -20.50
CA ARG A 148 -5.86 -3.23 -21.39
C ARG A 148 -4.95 -2.22 -22.06
N ILE A 149 -4.81 -2.33 -23.39
CA ILE A 149 -3.99 -1.41 -24.18
C ILE A 149 -4.77 -0.13 -24.45
N MET A 150 -4.25 0.97 -23.92
CA MET A 150 -4.92 2.27 -23.95
C MET A 150 -4.23 3.22 -24.93
N VAL A 151 -5.04 4.07 -25.57
CA VAL A 151 -4.51 5.18 -26.38
C VAL A 151 -3.70 6.13 -25.47
N PRO A 152 -2.44 6.47 -25.84
CA PRO A 152 -1.59 7.33 -25.03
C PRO A 152 -2.18 8.72 -24.81
N VAL A 153 -1.79 9.33 -23.68
CA VAL A 153 -2.19 10.70 -23.35
C VAL A 153 -1.74 11.68 -24.43
N GLY A 154 -2.63 12.58 -24.81
CA GLY A 154 -2.38 13.58 -25.87
C GLY A 154 -2.59 13.07 -27.29
N VAL A 155 -3.10 11.85 -27.46
CA VAL A 155 -3.44 11.27 -28.78
C VAL A 155 -4.97 11.28 -28.94
N SER A 156 -5.44 11.78 -30.09
CA SER A 156 -6.82 11.70 -30.53
C SER A 156 -6.89 11.63 -32.06
N GLY A 157 -7.91 11.01 -32.60
CA GLY A 157 -8.09 10.89 -34.04
C GLY A 157 -9.00 9.73 -34.40
N ARG A 158 -8.80 9.20 -35.61
CA ARG A 158 -9.55 8.05 -36.13
C ARG A 158 -8.64 6.83 -36.25
N LEU A 159 -9.14 5.67 -35.86
CA LEU A 159 -8.40 4.42 -35.97
C LEU A 159 -8.22 4.04 -37.46
N ALA A 160 -6.99 4.15 -37.95
CA ALA A 160 -6.65 3.89 -39.34
C ALA A 160 -6.41 2.39 -39.64
N SER A 161 -5.79 1.68 -38.68
CA SER A 161 -5.63 0.22 -38.71
C SER A 161 -5.55 -0.34 -37.31
N ILE A 162 -5.95 -1.58 -37.13
CA ILE A 162 -5.79 -2.38 -35.92
C ILE A 162 -5.80 -3.85 -36.34
N GLU A 163 -4.85 -4.62 -35.83
CA GLU A 163 -4.68 -6.03 -36.20
C GLU A 163 -4.66 -6.92 -34.98
N SER A 164 -5.27 -8.11 -35.06
CA SER A 164 -5.18 -9.15 -34.03
C SER A 164 -4.02 -10.08 -34.34
N GLY A 165 -3.38 -10.60 -33.31
CA GLY A 165 -2.31 -11.59 -33.48
C GLY A 165 -1.29 -11.54 -32.35
N GLU A 166 -0.21 -12.31 -32.55
CA GLU A 166 0.93 -12.32 -31.63
C GLU A 166 1.93 -11.22 -32.01
N PHE A 167 2.11 -10.27 -31.09
CA PHE A 167 3.01 -9.14 -31.24
C PHE A 167 3.95 -9.00 -30.05
N THR A 168 5.13 -8.43 -30.29
CA THR A 168 5.99 -7.92 -29.23
C THR A 168 5.48 -6.55 -28.77
N ILE A 169 6.00 -6.05 -27.64
CA ILE A 169 5.61 -4.72 -27.15
C ILE A 169 6.12 -3.56 -28.02
N GLU A 170 7.02 -3.82 -28.97
CA GLU A 170 7.57 -2.83 -29.91
C GLU A 170 6.93 -2.91 -31.31
N ASP A 171 6.20 -3.97 -31.60
CA ASP A 171 5.50 -4.09 -32.87
C ASP A 171 4.32 -3.10 -32.93
N THR A 172 4.07 -2.54 -34.12
CA THR A 172 2.90 -1.70 -34.35
C THR A 172 1.64 -2.56 -34.34
N VAL A 173 0.73 -2.32 -33.41
CA VAL A 173 -0.54 -3.05 -33.26
C VAL A 173 -1.74 -2.26 -33.76
N TYR A 174 -1.65 -0.94 -33.77
CA TYR A 174 -2.68 -0.06 -34.31
C TYR A 174 -2.10 1.27 -34.81
N GLN A 175 -2.85 1.94 -35.68
CA GLN A 175 -2.51 3.25 -36.23
C GLN A 175 -3.66 4.21 -36.03
N VAL A 176 -3.35 5.48 -35.70
CA VAL A 176 -4.34 6.55 -35.54
C VAL A 176 -4.04 7.67 -36.53
N GLU A 177 -5.04 8.05 -37.31
CA GLU A 177 -5.02 9.24 -38.15
C GLU A 177 -5.30 10.46 -37.26
N THR A 178 -4.24 11.19 -36.94
CA THR A 178 -4.27 12.41 -36.12
C THR A 178 -4.24 13.65 -37.04
N GLU A 179 -4.42 14.85 -36.48
CA GLU A 179 -4.25 16.11 -37.21
C GLU A 179 -2.87 16.26 -37.87
N ASN A 180 -1.85 15.58 -37.34
CA ASN A 180 -0.48 15.59 -37.85
C ASN A 180 -0.13 14.40 -38.74
N GLY A 181 -1.13 13.65 -39.20
CA GLY A 181 -0.97 12.45 -40.05
C GLY A 181 -1.15 11.16 -39.28
N VAL A 182 -0.95 10.04 -39.99
CA VAL A 182 -1.06 8.71 -39.41
C VAL A 182 0.16 8.41 -38.55
N LYS A 183 -0.09 7.93 -37.33
CA LYS A 183 0.94 7.55 -36.36
C LYS A 183 0.79 6.09 -35.96
N ASP A 184 1.92 5.41 -35.81
CA ASP A 184 2.02 4.04 -35.35
C ASP A 184 2.03 3.98 -33.84
N PHE A 185 1.33 3.02 -33.26
CA PHE A 185 1.29 2.76 -31.82
C PHE A 185 1.54 1.28 -31.53
N THR A 186 2.25 1.09 -30.41
CA THR A 186 2.62 -0.23 -29.87
C THR A 186 1.83 -0.52 -28.60
N MET A 187 2.06 -1.68 -27.98
CA MET A 187 1.46 -2.02 -26.69
C MET A 187 2.16 -1.36 -25.50
N MET A 188 3.29 -0.68 -25.72
CA MET A 188 4.08 -0.02 -24.70
C MET A 188 3.96 1.51 -24.82
N GLN A 189 3.90 2.19 -23.68
CA GLN A 189 4.03 3.63 -23.59
C GLN A 189 5.03 4.02 -22.50
N LYS A 190 5.63 5.22 -22.58
CA LYS A 190 6.52 5.78 -21.57
C LYS A 190 5.81 6.90 -20.82
N TRP A 191 6.05 6.99 -19.51
CA TRP A 191 5.52 8.06 -18.68
C TRP A 191 6.53 8.57 -17.66
N PRO A 192 6.69 9.92 -17.53
CA PRO A 192 7.58 10.52 -16.54
C PRO A 192 7.13 10.19 -15.11
N VAL A 193 8.01 9.64 -14.29
CA VAL A 193 7.63 9.14 -12.95
C VAL A 193 7.19 10.24 -11.99
N ARG A 194 7.72 11.45 -12.15
CA ARG A 194 7.41 12.59 -11.26
C ARG A 194 6.13 13.33 -11.64
N GLN A 195 5.52 12.96 -12.75
CA GLN A 195 4.26 13.54 -13.22
C GLN A 195 3.12 12.57 -12.99
N GLY A 196 2.09 13.00 -12.24
CA GLY A 196 0.86 12.22 -12.09
C GLY A 196 0.17 12.01 -13.44
N ARG A 197 -0.42 10.83 -13.64
CA ARG A 197 -1.18 10.56 -14.87
C ARG A 197 -2.51 11.31 -14.84
N PRO A 198 -2.91 11.96 -15.93
CA PRO A 198 -4.14 12.76 -15.98
C PRO A 198 -5.36 11.88 -15.85
N VAL A 199 -6.41 12.44 -15.27
CA VAL A 199 -7.72 11.82 -15.07
C VAL A 199 -8.82 12.77 -15.50
N GLN A 200 -10.01 12.26 -15.77
CA GLN A 200 -11.14 13.08 -16.12
C GLN A 200 -11.72 13.77 -14.88
N GLU A 201 -11.94 13.00 -13.81
CA GLU A 201 -12.49 13.50 -12.55
C GLU A 201 -11.96 12.66 -11.37
N LYS A 202 -11.86 13.27 -10.19
CA LYS A 202 -11.59 12.56 -8.93
C LYS A 202 -12.86 12.51 -8.08
N TYR A 203 -13.14 11.33 -7.53
CA TYR A 203 -14.29 11.10 -6.67
C TYR A 203 -13.89 11.03 -5.20
N ALA A 204 -14.83 11.36 -4.32
CA ALA A 204 -14.65 11.15 -2.90
C ALA A 204 -14.62 9.63 -2.60
N PRO A 205 -13.63 9.13 -1.86
CA PRO A 205 -13.57 7.72 -1.47
C PRO A 205 -14.72 7.38 -0.52
N ASN A 206 -15.56 6.41 -0.89
CA ASN A 206 -16.75 6.02 -0.12
C ASN A 206 -16.92 4.51 0.06
N ARG A 207 -16.10 3.70 -0.61
CA ARG A 207 -16.15 2.23 -0.48
C ARG A 207 -14.97 1.74 0.33
N ILE A 208 -15.22 0.84 1.28
CA ILE A 208 -14.15 0.20 2.03
C ILE A 208 -13.26 -0.63 1.11
N MET A 209 -11.98 -0.65 1.40
CA MET A 209 -11.05 -1.67 0.95
C MET A 209 -10.87 -2.64 2.12
N SER A 210 -11.61 -3.74 2.14
CA SER A 210 -11.48 -4.75 3.19
C SER A 210 -10.07 -5.33 3.17
N THR A 211 -9.45 -5.39 4.34
CA THR A 211 -8.07 -5.87 4.51
C THR A 211 -8.00 -7.28 5.08
N GLY A 212 -9.12 -7.79 5.60
CA GLY A 212 -9.17 -9.04 6.35
C GLY A 212 -8.57 -8.93 7.76
N GLN A 213 -8.09 -7.75 8.15
CA GLN A 213 -7.57 -7.47 9.48
C GLN A 213 -8.64 -6.83 10.35
N ARG A 214 -9.12 -7.56 11.37
CA ARG A 214 -10.27 -7.14 12.20
C ARG A 214 -10.12 -5.76 12.83
N VAL A 215 -8.93 -5.44 13.34
CA VAL A 215 -8.67 -4.13 13.97
C VAL A 215 -8.79 -2.98 12.97
N ILE A 216 -8.34 -3.21 11.73
CA ILE A 216 -8.40 -2.22 10.65
C ILE A 216 -9.83 -2.07 10.17
N ASP A 217 -10.44 -3.15 9.69
CA ASP A 217 -11.75 -3.12 9.02
C ASP A 217 -12.87 -2.69 9.96
N THR A 218 -12.72 -2.94 11.28
CA THR A 218 -13.72 -2.57 12.28
C THR A 218 -13.56 -1.13 12.77
N PHE A 219 -12.35 -0.77 13.21
CA PHE A 219 -12.16 0.50 13.93
C PHE A 219 -11.51 1.60 13.07
N PHE A 220 -10.65 1.22 12.12
CA PHE A 220 -9.85 2.18 11.35
C PHE A 220 -9.86 1.88 9.86
N PRO A 221 -11.06 1.75 9.24
CA PRO A 221 -11.18 1.33 7.86
C PRO A 221 -10.47 2.29 6.91
N ILE A 222 -9.89 1.72 5.87
CA ILE A 222 -9.41 2.45 4.70
C ILE A 222 -10.39 2.25 3.54
N THR A 223 -10.53 3.28 2.73
CA THR A 223 -11.34 3.23 1.51
C THR A 223 -10.49 2.91 0.29
N LYS A 224 -11.10 2.32 -0.75
CA LYS A 224 -10.50 2.32 -2.09
C LYS A 224 -10.21 3.75 -2.48
N GLY A 225 -9.01 4.02 -2.95
CA GLY A 225 -8.55 5.38 -3.22
C GLY A 225 -8.16 6.21 -1.99
N GLY A 226 -8.10 5.61 -0.82
CA GLY A 226 -7.68 6.25 0.42
C GLY A 226 -6.17 6.33 0.58
N ALA A 227 -5.75 7.03 1.63
CA ALA A 227 -4.34 7.14 2.04
C ALA A 227 -4.20 6.83 3.53
N ALA A 228 -3.29 5.91 3.86
CA ALA A 228 -3.00 5.50 5.22
C ALA A 228 -1.51 5.55 5.55
N ALA A 229 -1.20 5.81 6.80
CA ALA A 229 0.14 5.67 7.35
C ALA A 229 0.16 4.59 8.45
N VAL A 230 1.24 3.81 8.46
CA VAL A 230 1.54 2.80 9.48
C VAL A 230 2.81 3.23 10.22
N PRO A 231 2.74 4.19 11.13
CA PRO A 231 3.88 4.56 11.93
C PRO A 231 4.07 3.60 13.09
N GLY A 232 5.32 3.34 13.42
CA GLY A 232 5.65 2.51 14.57
C GLY A 232 7.15 2.34 14.76
N PRO A 233 7.58 2.00 15.98
CA PRO A 233 8.96 1.74 16.27
C PRO A 233 9.47 0.51 15.52
N PHE A 234 10.79 0.35 15.49
CA PHE A 234 11.42 -0.83 14.91
C PHE A 234 10.95 -2.12 15.64
N GLY A 235 10.63 -3.15 14.87
CA GLY A 235 10.17 -4.43 15.42
C GLY A 235 8.71 -4.48 15.88
N ALA A 236 7.92 -3.42 15.67
CA ALA A 236 6.49 -3.41 16.00
C ALA A 236 5.59 -4.11 14.96
N GLY A 237 6.16 -4.67 13.89
CA GLY A 237 5.43 -5.43 12.89
C GLY A 237 4.89 -4.63 11.71
N LYS A 238 5.48 -3.46 11.37
CA LYS A 238 5.06 -2.66 10.19
C LYS A 238 5.01 -3.46 8.90
N THR A 239 6.11 -4.13 8.59
CA THR A 239 6.25 -4.96 7.39
C THR A 239 5.22 -6.09 7.37
N VAL A 240 4.98 -6.75 8.52
CA VAL A 240 3.97 -7.81 8.62
C VAL A 240 2.56 -7.28 8.32
N VAL A 241 2.20 -6.12 8.87
CA VAL A 241 0.89 -5.49 8.57
C VAL A 241 0.75 -5.19 7.08
N GLN A 242 1.78 -4.61 6.45
CA GLN A 242 1.76 -4.33 5.01
C GLN A 242 1.71 -5.61 4.17
N HIS A 243 2.45 -6.66 4.54
CA HIS A 243 2.37 -7.95 3.87
C HIS A 243 0.97 -8.57 3.98
N GLN A 244 0.34 -8.52 5.16
CA GLN A 244 -1.02 -9.03 5.32
C GLN A 244 -2.02 -8.26 4.45
N ILE A 245 -1.89 -6.94 4.36
CA ILE A 245 -2.73 -6.12 3.48
C ILE A 245 -2.44 -6.47 2.00
N ALA A 246 -1.17 -6.59 1.60
CA ALA A 246 -0.81 -6.98 0.24
C ALA A 246 -1.41 -8.33 -0.17
N LYS A 247 -1.45 -9.29 0.78
CA LYS A 247 -1.98 -10.65 0.55
C LYS A 247 -3.51 -10.67 0.43
N TYR A 248 -4.22 -9.98 1.32
CA TYR A 248 -5.65 -10.22 1.55
C TYR A 248 -6.56 -9.03 1.25
N ALA A 249 -6.00 -7.84 1.01
CA ALA A 249 -6.82 -6.66 0.70
C ALA A 249 -7.66 -6.85 -0.57
N ASP A 250 -8.82 -6.22 -0.56
CA ASP A 250 -9.72 -6.16 -1.72
C ASP A 250 -9.18 -5.18 -2.77
N ALA A 251 -8.05 -5.57 -3.39
CA ALA A 251 -7.42 -4.89 -4.50
C ALA A 251 -7.20 -5.86 -5.66
N ASP A 252 -7.33 -5.38 -6.89
CA ASP A 252 -7.09 -6.20 -8.09
C ASP A 252 -5.59 -6.34 -8.35
N ILE A 253 -4.84 -5.26 -8.15
CA ILE A 253 -3.40 -5.18 -8.38
C ILE A 253 -2.72 -4.66 -7.10
N VAL A 254 -1.56 -5.21 -6.82
CA VAL A 254 -0.68 -4.78 -5.72
C VAL A 254 0.63 -4.27 -6.28
N VAL A 255 1.05 -3.09 -5.85
CA VAL A 255 2.40 -2.56 -6.10
C VAL A 255 3.11 -2.45 -4.75
N TYR A 256 4.15 -3.24 -4.55
CA TYR A 256 4.93 -3.21 -3.31
C TYR A 256 6.28 -2.54 -3.55
N VAL A 257 6.56 -1.47 -2.82
CA VAL A 257 7.78 -0.69 -2.92
C VAL A 257 8.59 -0.84 -1.64
N GLY A 258 9.64 -1.66 -1.69
CA GLY A 258 10.66 -1.73 -0.65
C GLY A 258 11.65 -0.59 -0.83
N CYS A 259 11.45 0.52 -0.10
CA CYS A 259 12.26 1.73 -0.19
C CYS A 259 13.26 1.81 0.96
N GLY A 260 14.51 1.46 0.69
CA GLY A 260 15.59 1.52 1.66
C GLY A 260 15.53 0.45 2.75
N GLU A 261 14.75 -0.60 2.55
CA GLU A 261 14.63 -1.71 3.47
C GLU A 261 15.86 -2.63 3.43
N ARG A 262 15.97 -3.50 4.41
CA ARG A 262 17.09 -4.43 4.49
C ARG A 262 16.97 -5.52 3.44
N GLY A 263 18.10 -5.96 2.91
CA GLY A 263 18.12 -7.01 1.89
C GLY A 263 17.45 -8.30 2.32
N ASN A 264 17.57 -8.71 3.60
CA ASN A 264 16.91 -9.89 4.13
C ASN A 264 15.37 -9.77 4.16
N GLU A 265 14.81 -8.60 4.52
CA GLU A 265 13.36 -8.35 4.51
C GLU A 265 12.80 -8.41 3.09
N MET A 266 13.54 -7.86 2.12
CA MET A 266 13.18 -8.00 0.70
C MET A 266 13.30 -9.45 0.20
N THR A 267 14.29 -10.20 0.68
CA THR A 267 14.44 -11.63 0.34
C THR A 267 13.24 -12.43 0.85
N ASP A 268 12.73 -12.11 2.04
CA ASP A 268 11.54 -12.76 2.58
C ASP A 268 10.32 -12.50 1.67
N VAL A 269 10.11 -11.26 1.21
CA VAL A 269 9.04 -10.93 0.24
C VAL A 269 9.20 -11.72 -1.05
N ILE A 270 10.42 -11.78 -1.59
CA ILE A 270 10.72 -12.47 -2.85
C ILE A 270 10.45 -13.98 -2.76
N ASN A 271 10.73 -14.58 -1.62
CA ASN A 271 10.54 -16.01 -1.40
C ASN A 271 9.10 -16.35 -1.01
N GLU A 272 8.46 -15.52 -0.18
CA GLU A 272 7.12 -15.81 0.33
C GLU A 272 6.02 -15.52 -0.71
N PHE A 273 6.06 -14.39 -1.41
CA PHE A 273 4.97 -13.98 -2.31
C PHE A 273 4.67 -14.99 -3.43
N PRO A 274 5.65 -15.63 -4.07
CA PRO A 274 5.36 -16.66 -5.08
C PRO A 274 4.69 -17.91 -4.52
N GLU A 275 4.92 -18.23 -3.23
CA GLU A 275 4.35 -19.40 -2.56
C GLU A 275 2.94 -19.17 -2.01
N LEU A 276 2.54 -17.89 -1.90
CA LEU A 276 1.25 -17.51 -1.37
C LEU A 276 0.17 -17.58 -2.44
N VAL A 277 -0.92 -18.24 -2.07
CA VAL A 277 -2.10 -18.38 -2.93
C VAL A 277 -3.11 -17.27 -2.58
N ASP A 278 -3.58 -16.57 -3.60
CA ASP A 278 -4.67 -15.60 -3.47
C ASP A 278 -5.99 -16.38 -3.23
N PRO A 279 -6.65 -16.19 -2.10
CA PRO A 279 -7.90 -16.91 -1.79
C PRO A 279 -9.04 -16.61 -2.77
N LYS A 280 -8.99 -15.50 -3.53
CA LYS A 280 -10.01 -15.13 -4.51
C LYS A 280 -9.84 -15.85 -5.84
N THR A 281 -8.59 -16.00 -6.28
CA THR A 281 -8.29 -16.54 -7.62
C THR A 281 -7.77 -17.98 -7.58
N GLY A 282 -7.21 -18.43 -6.46
CA GLY A 282 -6.53 -19.71 -6.34
C GLY A 282 -5.13 -19.74 -6.97
N GLU A 283 -4.67 -18.61 -7.52
CA GLU A 283 -3.36 -18.45 -8.15
C GLU A 283 -2.37 -17.78 -7.20
N SER A 284 -1.09 -17.75 -7.58
CA SER A 284 -0.07 -17.04 -6.79
C SER A 284 -0.38 -15.54 -6.71
N ILE A 285 -0.18 -14.94 -5.53
CA ILE A 285 -0.30 -13.48 -5.34
C ILE A 285 0.61 -12.70 -6.29
N MET A 286 1.74 -13.27 -6.70
CA MET A 286 2.64 -12.65 -7.67
C MET A 286 1.97 -12.37 -9.02
N GLU A 287 0.96 -13.15 -9.42
CA GLU A 287 0.24 -12.95 -10.69
C GLU A 287 -0.51 -11.61 -10.77
N ARG A 288 -0.71 -10.94 -9.65
CA ARG A 288 -1.30 -9.60 -9.55
C ARG A 288 -0.39 -8.57 -8.89
N THR A 289 0.91 -8.87 -8.75
CA THR A 289 1.84 -8.03 -7.97
C THR A 289 3.00 -7.54 -8.83
N VAL A 290 3.37 -6.27 -8.63
CA VAL A 290 4.61 -5.66 -9.09
C VAL A 290 5.47 -5.36 -7.88
N LEU A 291 6.71 -5.85 -7.85
CA LEU A 291 7.66 -5.58 -6.77
C LEU A 291 8.70 -4.55 -7.24
N ILE A 292 8.95 -3.55 -6.40
CA ILE A 292 10.04 -2.59 -6.57
C ILE A 292 10.94 -2.72 -5.35
N ALA A 293 12.18 -3.16 -5.56
CA ALA A 293 13.14 -3.38 -4.50
C ALA A 293 14.30 -2.40 -4.62
N ASN A 294 14.37 -1.44 -3.70
CA ASN A 294 15.54 -0.61 -3.50
C ASN A 294 16.04 -0.81 -2.06
N THR A 295 17.02 -1.68 -1.89
CA THR A 295 17.58 -1.99 -0.57
C THR A 295 18.48 -0.88 -0.04
N SER A 296 18.77 -0.89 1.25
CA SER A 296 19.53 0.15 1.95
C SER A 296 20.96 0.34 1.44
N ASN A 297 21.53 -0.66 0.76
CA ASN A 297 22.86 -0.61 0.16
C ASN A 297 22.87 -0.11 -1.31
N MET A 298 21.69 0.08 -1.90
CA MET A 298 21.59 0.64 -3.25
C MET A 298 21.72 2.18 -3.23
N PRO A 299 22.02 2.82 -4.37
CA PRO A 299 22.23 4.26 -4.46
C PRO A 299 21.02 5.09 -3.98
N VAL A 300 21.31 6.20 -3.31
CA VAL A 300 20.30 7.07 -2.68
C VAL A 300 19.32 7.65 -3.69
N ALA A 301 19.80 8.05 -4.87
CA ALA A 301 18.95 8.60 -5.92
C ALA A 301 17.92 7.57 -6.44
N ALA A 302 18.32 6.31 -6.60
CA ALA A 302 17.41 5.24 -6.98
C ALA A 302 16.38 4.96 -5.89
N ARG A 303 16.76 5.10 -4.61
CA ARG A 303 15.85 5.02 -3.47
C ARG A 303 14.79 6.12 -3.54
N GLU A 304 15.20 7.35 -3.80
CA GLU A 304 14.27 8.48 -3.93
C GLU A 304 13.30 8.27 -5.11
N ALA A 305 13.79 7.76 -6.24
CA ALA A 305 12.99 7.52 -7.44
C ALA A 305 12.00 6.35 -7.27
N SER A 306 12.31 5.35 -6.44
CA SER A 306 11.53 4.10 -6.30
C SER A 306 10.05 4.32 -5.98
N VAL A 307 9.76 5.29 -5.14
CA VAL A 307 8.39 5.64 -4.73
C VAL A 307 7.59 6.20 -5.91
N TYR A 308 8.22 7.05 -6.72
CA TYR A 308 7.58 7.61 -7.92
C TYR A 308 7.41 6.57 -9.03
N THR A 309 8.38 5.69 -9.20
CA THR A 309 8.26 4.54 -10.11
C THR A 309 7.04 3.68 -9.74
N GLY A 310 6.91 3.33 -8.45
CA GLY A 310 5.80 2.53 -7.96
C GLY A 310 4.45 3.19 -8.16
N ILE A 311 4.29 4.44 -7.77
CA ILE A 311 3.00 5.13 -7.89
C ILE A 311 2.60 5.35 -9.36
N THR A 312 3.57 5.54 -10.27
CA THR A 312 3.29 5.68 -11.71
C THR A 312 2.78 4.37 -12.31
N ILE A 313 3.37 3.23 -11.93
CA ILE A 313 2.88 1.92 -12.33
C ILE A 313 1.47 1.67 -11.76
N ALA A 314 1.25 2.03 -10.50
CA ALA A 314 -0.08 1.93 -9.88
C ALA A 314 -1.14 2.76 -10.62
N GLU A 315 -0.82 4.00 -11.00
CA GLU A 315 -1.71 4.85 -11.79
C GLU A 315 -2.01 4.29 -13.18
N TYR A 316 -1.06 3.61 -13.81
CA TYR A 316 -1.27 2.98 -15.10
C TYR A 316 -2.30 1.85 -15.03
N PHE A 317 -2.20 0.97 -14.02
CA PHE A 317 -3.22 -0.06 -13.80
C PHE A 317 -4.57 0.53 -13.35
N ARG A 318 -4.57 1.61 -12.56
CA ARG A 318 -5.77 2.37 -12.24
C ARG A 318 -6.47 2.86 -13.52
N ASP A 319 -5.71 3.38 -14.48
CA ASP A 319 -6.26 3.90 -15.74
C ASP A 319 -6.92 2.79 -16.58
N MET A 320 -6.55 1.54 -16.39
CA MET A 320 -7.26 0.38 -16.94
C MET A 320 -8.60 0.08 -16.24
N GLY A 321 -8.90 0.74 -15.12
CA GLY A 321 -10.11 0.52 -14.32
C GLY A 321 -9.92 -0.44 -13.15
N TYR A 322 -8.69 -0.79 -12.79
CA TYR A 322 -8.40 -1.65 -11.64
C TYR A 322 -8.36 -0.87 -10.33
N SER A 323 -8.67 -1.58 -9.23
CA SER A 323 -8.41 -1.12 -7.88
C SER A 323 -7.00 -1.54 -7.49
N VAL A 324 -6.12 -0.56 -7.35
CA VAL A 324 -4.69 -0.80 -7.06
C VAL A 324 -4.38 -0.42 -5.62
N ALA A 325 -3.69 -1.29 -4.90
CA ALA A 325 -3.11 -0.97 -3.60
C ALA A 325 -1.59 -0.81 -3.75
N ILE A 326 -1.05 0.33 -3.34
CA ILE A 326 0.40 0.54 -3.29
C ILE A 326 0.87 0.62 -1.85
N MET A 327 1.85 -0.21 -1.50
CA MET A 327 2.54 -0.21 -0.21
C MET A 327 3.94 0.37 -0.39
N ALA A 328 4.32 1.32 0.47
CA ALA A 328 5.67 1.87 0.51
C ALA A 328 6.30 1.57 1.87
N ASP A 329 7.30 0.69 1.88
CA ASP A 329 8.06 0.31 3.09
C ASP A 329 9.55 0.68 2.93
N SER A 330 10.04 1.78 3.51
CA SER A 330 9.29 2.75 4.28
C SER A 330 9.46 4.16 3.71
N THR A 331 8.44 5.00 3.85
CA THR A 331 8.50 6.41 3.43
C THR A 331 9.51 7.22 4.25
N SER A 332 9.88 6.78 5.46
CA SER A 332 10.96 7.38 6.24
C SER A 332 12.31 7.26 5.53
N ARG A 333 12.59 6.11 4.89
CA ARG A 333 13.81 5.92 4.12
C ARG A 333 13.85 6.74 2.84
N TRP A 334 12.68 6.97 2.24
CA TRP A 334 12.55 7.93 1.15
C TRP A 334 12.86 9.36 1.61
N ALA A 335 12.32 9.78 2.76
CA ALA A 335 12.62 11.09 3.35
C ALA A 335 14.11 11.24 3.71
N GLU A 336 14.75 10.18 4.24
CA GLU A 336 16.21 10.17 4.47
C GLU A 336 16.99 10.38 3.17
N ALA A 337 16.55 9.78 2.06
CA ALA A 337 17.16 10.00 0.75
C ALA A 337 17.04 11.48 0.31
N LEU A 338 15.88 12.09 0.50
CA LEU A 338 15.67 13.52 0.24
C LEU A 338 16.61 14.39 1.10
N ARG A 339 16.76 14.07 2.39
CA ARG A 339 17.67 14.78 3.29
C ARG A 339 19.13 14.66 2.84
N GLU A 340 19.57 13.48 2.44
CA GLU A 340 20.93 13.27 1.96
C GLU A 340 21.20 14.03 0.66
N MET A 341 20.25 14.02 -0.29
CA MET A 341 20.37 14.77 -1.54
C MET A 341 20.43 16.27 -1.31
N SER A 342 19.52 16.81 -0.50
CA SER A 342 19.48 18.23 -0.12
C SER A 342 20.76 18.68 0.58
N GLY A 343 21.29 17.85 1.50
CA GLY A 343 22.57 18.14 2.17
C GLY A 343 23.76 18.19 1.21
N ARG A 344 23.79 17.37 0.16
CA ARG A 344 24.85 17.41 -0.87
C ARG A 344 24.73 18.61 -1.81
N LEU A 345 23.53 19.12 -2.01
CA LEU A 345 23.27 20.36 -2.76
C LEU A 345 23.54 21.61 -1.91
N GLU A 346 23.91 21.45 -0.64
CA GLU A 346 24.09 22.56 0.29
C GLU A 346 22.86 23.46 0.45
N GLU A 347 21.65 22.86 0.26
CA GLU A 347 20.40 23.56 0.48
C GLU A 347 20.23 23.91 1.96
N MET A 348 19.51 25.00 2.23
CA MET A 348 19.24 25.39 3.61
C MET A 348 18.36 24.34 4.30
N PRO A 349 18.82 23.69 5.38
CA PRO A 349 18.06 22.67 6.06
C PRO A 349 16.86 23.25 6.81
N GLY A 350 15.75 22.53 6.77
CA GLY A 350 14.60 22.73 7.65
C GLY A 350 14.74 21.95 8.95
N ASP A 351 13.59 21.55 9.52
CA ASP A 351 13.53 20.83 10.80
C ASP A 351 14.29 19.50 10.73
N GLU A 352 15.11 19.22 11.74
CA GLU A 352 15.97 18.02 11.84
C GLU A 352 16.85 17.73 10.61
N GLY A 353 17.20 18.76 9.84
CA GLY A 353 18.05 18.64 8.65
C GLY A 353 17.33 18.13 7.40
N TYR A 354 16.02 18.00 7.42
CA TYR A 354 15.23 17.68 6.24
C TYR A 354 15.08 18.92 5.34
N PRO A 355 14.88 18.74 4.01
CA PRO A 355 14.62 19.87 3.13
C PRO A 355 13.28 20.54 3.47
N ALA A 356 13.22 21.86 3.27
CA ALA A 356 12.01 22.64 3.55
C ALA A 356 10.78 22.17 2.74
N TYR A 357 10.99 21.51 1.61
CA TYR A 357 9.95 20.96 0.73
C TYR A 357 9.52 19.53 1.07
N LEU A 358 9.99 18.94 2.18
CA LEU A 358 9.63 17.57 2.57
C LEU A 358 8.10 17.38 2.61
N GLY A 359 7.36 18.29 3.25
CA GLY A 359 5.90 18.22 3.35
C GLY A 359 5.21 18.25 1.99
N SER A 360 5.69 19.08 1.06
CA SER A 360 5.15 19.15 -0.30
C SER A 360 5.37 17.84 -1.07
N ARG A 361 6.56 17.23 -0.94
CA ARG A 361 6.86 15.95 -1.60
C ARG A 361 6.01 14.81 -1.08
N ILE A 362 5.79 14.75 0.24
CA ILE A 362 4.90 13.77 0.86
C ILE A 362 3.46 13.98 0.36
N ALA A 363 2.99 15.22 0.33
CA ALA A 363 1.67 15.56 -0.18
C ALA A 363 1.50 15.16 -1.66
N GLU A 364 2.44 15.53 -2.53
CA GLU A 364 2.44 15.17 -3.95
C GLU A 364 2.32 13.65 -4.17
N TYR A 365 3.00 12.84 -3.35
CA TYR A 365 2.91 11.40 -3.42
C TYR A 365 1.51 10.88 -3.06
N TYR A 366 1.00 11.26 -1.87
CA TYR A 366 -0.29 10.76 -1.41
C TYR A 366 -1.48 11.35 -2.18
N GLU A 367 -1.35 12.53 -2.76
CA GLU A 367 -2.38 13.12 -3.63
C GLU A 367 -2.58 12.36 -4.95
N ARG A 368 -1.63 11.51 -5.35
CA ARG A 368 -1.79 10.59 -6.49
C ARG A 368 -2.74 9.43 -6.19
N ALA A 369 -3.02 9.14 -4.92
CA ALA A 369 -4.08 8.23 -4.52
C ALA A 369 -5.46 8.84 -4.77
N GLY A 370 -6.46 8.01 -5.01
CA GLY A 370 -7.84 8.44 -5.21
C GLY A 370 -8.65 7.43 -6.02
N ILE A 371 -9.97 7.62 -6.00
CA ILE A 371 -10.89 7.02 -6.97
C ILE A 371 -11.05 8.05 -8.08
N VAL A 372 -10.92 7.60 -9.31
CA VAL A 372 -10.96 8.49 -10.47
C VAL A 372 -11.82 7.93 -11.57
N GLN A 373 -12.46 8.84 -12.32
CA GLN A 373 -12.91 8.55 -13.67
C GLN A 373 -11.71 8.68 -14.59
N THR A 374 -11.38 7.61 -15.31
CA THR A 374 -10.24 7.58 -16.20
C THR A 374 -10.51 8.37 -17.47
N LEU A 375 -9.46 8.67 -18.22
CA LEU A 375 -9.64 9.19 -19.58
C LEU A 375 -10.27 8.11 -20.46
N GLY A 376 -10.89 8.55 -21.57
CA GLY A 376 -11.56 7.70 -22.54
C GLY A 376 -13.02 8.06 -22.69
N HIS A 377 -13.70 7.41 -23.66
CA HIS A 377 -15.11 7.61 -23.93
C HIS A 377 -16.04 6.78 -23.01
N ASP A 378 -15.49 5.78 -22.34
CA ASP A 378 -16.21 4.91 -21.41
C ASP A 378 -16.22 5.49 -19.98
N ASP A 379 -17.29 5.20 -19.24
CA ASP A 379 -17.43 5.61 -17.82
C ASP A 379 -16.63 4.70 -16.88
N ARG A 380 -15.35 4.50 -17.20
CA ARG A 380 -14.46 3.61 -16.43
C ARG A 380 -13.92 4.33 -15.20
N THR A 381 -14.04 3.66 -14.05
CA THR A 381 -13.46 4.11 -12.79
C THR A 381 -12.34 3.17 -12.35
N GLY A 382 -11.30 3.74 -11.79
CA GLY A 382 -10.21 3.01 -11.16
C GLY A 382 -9.77 3.69 -9.87
N SER A 383 -8.98 3.00 -9.06
CA SER A 383 -8.51 3.56 -7.80
C SER A 383 -7.07 3.22 -7.50
N VAL A 384 -6.38 4.13 -6.81
CA VAL A 384 -5.09 3.87 -6.16
C VAL A 384 -5.23 4.16 -4.67
N THR A 385 -5.03 3.14 -3.86
CA THR A 385 -4.98 3.24 -2.40
C THR A 385 -3.52 3.21 -1.96
N ALA A 386 -3.05 4.25 -1.26
CA ALA A 386 -1.66 4.38 -0.86
C ALA A 386 -1.49 4.12 0.63
N ILE A 387 -0.60 3.18 0.99
CA ILE A 387 -0.29 2.82 2.37
C ILE A 387 1.22 2.95 2.56
N GLY A 388 1.64 3.86 3.43
CA GLY A 388 3.05 4.12 3.72
C GLY A 388 3.44 3.72 5.14
N ALA A 389 4.48 2.90 5.27
CA ALA A 389 5.09 2.67 6.57
C ALA A 389 5.96 3.88 6.96
N VAL A 390 5.88 4.28 8.21
CA VAL A 390 6.71 5.34 8.77
C VAL A 390 7.48 4.77 9.96
N SER A 391 8.78 5.07 10.02
CA SER A 391 9.67 4.56 11.06
C SER A 391 10.22 5.72 11.90
N PRO A 392 9.41 6.28 12.83
CA PRO A 392 9.87 7.37 13.68
C PRO A 392 11.01 6.89 14.58
N PRO A 393 12.14 7.60 14.65
CA PRO A 393 13.24 7.28 15.54
C PRO A 393 12.78 7.24 17.01
N GLY A 394 13.08 6.14 17.69
CA GLY A 394 12.66 5.97 19.08
C GLY A 394 11.14 5.87 19.31
N GLY A 395 10.34 5.79 18.25
CA GLY A 395 8.88 5.81 18.34
C GLY A 395 8.27 7.20 18.53
N ASP A 396 9.08 8.24 18.34
CA ASP A 396 8.63 9.64 18.51
C ASP A 396 7.85 10.11 17.28
N THR A 397 6.53 10.13 17.39
CA THR A 397 5.63 10.58 16.31
C THR A 397 5.66 12.10 16.07
N SER A 398 6.38 12.88 16.89
CA SER A 398 6.54 14.33 16.69
C SER A 398 7.60 14.69 15.66
N GLU A 399 8.37 13.71 15.17
CA GLU A 399 9.41 13.93 14.17
C GLU A 399 8.84 14.39 12.81
N PRO A 400 9.63 15.14 11.98
CA PRO A 400 9.11 15.84 10.80
C PRO A 400 8.44 14.96 9.75
N VAL A 401 8.96 13.74 9.50
CA VAL A 401 8.38 12.85 8.47
C VAL A 401 6.99 12.37 8.88
N THR A 402 6.86 11.90 10.13
CA THR A 402 5.58 11.47 10.67
C THR A 402 4.58 12.62 10.68
N GLN A 403 4.96 13.79 11.19
CA GLN A 403 4.09 14.96 11.27
C GLN A 403 3.61 15.44 9.89
N ASN A 404 4.51 15.49 8.89
CA ASN A 404 4.10 15.85 7.53
C ASN A 404 3.21 14.78 6.89
N THR A 405 3.46 13.51 7.16
CA THR A 405 2.60 12.41 6.68
C THR A 405 1.20 12.51 7.27
N LEU A 406 1.08 12.74 8.58
CA LEU A 406 -0.22 12.86 9.27
C LEU A 406 -1.07 14.03 8.78
N ARG A 407 -0.46 15.08 8.25
CA ARG A 407 -1.21 16.20 7.65
C ARG A 407 -1.92 15.85 6.34
N VAL A 408 -1.47 14.78 5.68
CA VAL A 408 -1.94 14.42 4.33
C VAL A 408 -2.82 13.17 4.36
N VAL A 409 -2.43 12.14 5.13
CA VAL A 409 -3.19 10.89 5.20
C VAL A 409 -4.44 11.04 6.06
N LYS A 410 -5.49 10.30 5.72
CA LYS A 410 -6.74 10.28 6.49
C LYS A 410 -6.85 9.11 7.45
N VAL A 411 -5.96 8.14 7.35
CA VAL A 411 -5.93 6.95 8.19
C VAL A 411 -4.57 6.81 8.86
N PHE A 412 -4.58 6.55 10.14
CA PHE A 412 -3.41 6.38 10.98
C PHE A 412 -3.53 5.08 11.77
N TRP A 413 -2.63 4.13 11.50
CA TRP A 413 -2.53 2.87 12.23
C TRP A 413 -1.26 2.87 13.08
N GLY A 414 -1.34 3.48 14.26
CA GLY A 414 -0.22 3.61 15.17
C GLY A 414 0.17 2.26 15.77
N LEU A 415 1.39 1.78 15.52
CA LEU A 415 1.91 0.56 16.12
C LEU A 415 2.54 0.84 17.48
N ASP A 416 2.17 0.02 18.46
CA ASP A 416 2.62 0.14 19.85
C ASP A 416 3.60 -1.01 20.20
N SER A 417 4.78 -0.63 20.68
CA SER A 417 5.79 -1.59 21.13
C SER A 417 5.32 -2.41 22.34
N SER A 418 4.46 -1.86 23.20
CA SER A 418 3.94 -2.57 24.38
C SER A 418 3.03 -3.74 23.97
N LEU A 419 2.17 -3.53 22.95
CA LEU A 419 1.36 -4.59 22.37
C LEU A 419 2.22 -5.67 21.70
N SER A 420 3.24 -5.26 20.96
CA SER A 420 4.20 -6.18 20.33
C SER A 420 4.95 -7.03 21.38
N GLN A 421 5.40 -6.42 22.48
CA GLN A 421 6.04 -7.13 23.59
C GLN A 421 5.10 -8.13 24.28
N GLN A 422 3.80 -7.83 24.34
CA GLN A 422 2.75 -8.73 24.82
C GLN A 422 2.36 -9.80 23.80
N ARG A 423 2.98 -9.79 22.60
CA ARG A 423 2.65 -10.66 21.46
C ARG A 423 1.19 -10.48 20.98
N HIS A 424 0.66 -9.29 21.16
CA HIS A 424 -0.63 -8.91 20.59
C HIS A 424 -0.39 -8.35 19.18
N PHE A 425 -0.82 -9.08 18.17
CA PHE A 425 -0.69 -8.69 16.76
C PHE A 425 -2.07 -8.71 16.07
N PRO A 426 -2.30 -7.82 15.09
CA PRO A 426 -1.48 -6.64 14.76
C PRO A 426 -1.32 -5.72 15.96
N ALA A 427 -0.11 -5.16 16.16
CA ALA A 427 0.17 -4.29 17.30
C ALA A 427 -0.36 -2.86 17.13
N ILE A 428 -1.50 -2.70 16.47
CA ILE A 428 -2.16 -1.43 16.22
C ILE A 428 -2.85 -0.96 17.52
N ASN A 429 -2.43 0.18 18.02
CA ASN A 429 -3.04 0.79 19.19
C ASN A 429 -4.40 1.38 18.84
N TRP A 430 -5.46 0.82 19.42
CA TRP A 430 -6.83 1.24 19.14
C TRP A 430 -7.24 2.55 19.82
N LEU A 431 -6.47 3.07 20.78
CA LEU A 431 -6.73 4.36 21.42
C LEU A 431 -6.08 5.53 20.68
N ASP A 432 -4.93 5.28 20.03
CA ASP A 432 -4.16 6.32 19.34
C ASP A 432 -4.41 6.35 17.83
N SER A 433 -4.90 5.26 17.27
CA SER A 433 -5.20 5.15 15.83
C SER A 433 -6.53 5.83 15.48
N TYR A 434 -6.65 6.24 14.21
CA TYR A 434 -7.89 6.83 13.70
C TYR A 434 -8.08 6.59 12.20
N SER A 435 -9.32 6.69 11.75
CA SER A 435 -9.70 6.79 10.35
C SER A 435 -10.73 7.91 10.18
N LEU A 436 -10.43 8.88 9.33
CA LEU A 436 -11.37 9.95 8.99
C LEU A 436 -12.46 9.47 8.01
N TYR A 437 -12.33 8.26 7.46
CA TYR A 437 -13.35 7.64 6.62
C TYR A 437 -14.39 6.87 7.45
N GLN A 438 -14.18 6.66 8.74
CA GLN A 438 -14.96 5.74 9.56
C GLN A 438 -16.48 6.01 9.51
N ASN A 439 -16.89 7.27 9.59
CA ASN A 439 -18.32 7.61 9.62
C ASN A 439 -19.04 7.27 8.31
N ASP A 440 -18.40 7.56 7.17
CA ASP A 440 -18.99 7.31 5.85
C ASP A 440 -19.00 5.81 5.55
N VAL A 441 -17.89 5.12 5.84
CA VAL A 441 -17.74 3.68 5.64
C VAL A 441 -18.68 2.88 6.55
N THR A 442 -18.76 3.18 7.84
CA THR A 442 -19.59 2.41 8.77
C THR A 442 -21.09 2.56 8.49
N LYS A 443 -21.51 3.72 7.99
CA LYS A 443 -22.89 3.92 7.55
C LYS A 443 -23.22 3.03 6.34
N HIS A 444 -22.35 3.03 5.35
CA HIS A 444 -22.51 2.20 4.15
C HIS A 444 -22.49 0.70 4.50
N LEU A 445 -21.56 0.28 5.35
CA LEU A 445 -21.47 -1.11 5.83
C LEU A 445 -22.70 -1.51 6.65
N SER A 446 -23.32 -0.61 7.40
CA SER A 446 -24.56 -0.92 8.13
C SER A 446 -25.71 -1.27 7.18
N GLU A 447 -25.81 -0.55 6.05
CA GLU A 447 -26.80 -0.83 5.01
C GLU A 447 -26.49 -2.17 4.30
N GLU A 448 -25.24 -2.41 3.95
CA GLU A 448 -24.79 -3.60 3.22
C GLU A 448 -24.90 -4.87 4.07
N ARG A 449 -24.49 -4.82 5.34
CA ARG A 449 -24.51 -5.97 6.28
C ARG A 449 -25.87 -6.20 6.93
N GLY A 450 -26.81 -5.26 6.80
CA GLY A 450 -28.16 -5.35 7.39
C GLY A 450 -28.18 -5.32 8.92
N VAL A 451 -27.14 -4.75 9.55
CA VAL A 451 -26.98 -4.60 11.01
C VAL A 451 -26.56 -3.18 11.36
N ASP A 452 -26.79 -2.74 12.60
CA ASP A 452 -26.26 -1.46 13.09
C ASP A 452 -24.74 -1.55 13.35
N TRP A 453 -23.97 -1.71 12.28
CA TRP A 453 -22.51 -1.81 12.36
C TRP A 453 -21.90 -0.59 13.06
N SER A 454 -22.39 0.60 12.74
CA SER A 454 -21.94 1.85 13.37
C SER A 454 -22.16 1.86 14.87
N GLY A 455 -23.29 1.36 15.36
CA GLY A 455 -23.59 1.22 16.78
C GLY A 455 -22.68 0.19 17.46
N MET A 456 -22.49 -0.96 16.81
CA MET A 456 -21.61 -2.02 17.31
C MET A 456 -20.15 -1.54 17.48
N VAL A 457 -19.61 -0.86 16.49
CA VAL A 457 -18.24 -0.31 16.51
C VAL A 457 -18.10 0.72 17.63
N ARG A 458 -19.06 1.64 17.78
CA ARG A 458 -19.05 2.62 18.88
C ARG A 458 -19.12 1.99 20.25
N GLN A 459 -19.97 0.96 20.44
CA GLN A 459 -20.08 0.26 21.69
C GLN A 459 -18.77 -0.47 22.05
N ALA A 460 -18.17 -1.18 21.10
CA ALA A 460 -16.91 -1.89 21.32
C ALA A 460 -15.78 -0.91 21.65
N MET A 461 -15.66 0.21 20.93
CA MET A 461 -14.66 1.24 21.22
C MET A 461 -14.90 1.90 22.58
N GLY A 462 -16.15 2.12 22.96
CA GLY A 462 -16.52 2.63 24.28
C GLY A 462 -16.01 1.72 25.41
N ILE A 463 -16.21 0.40 25.27
CA ILE A 463 -15.73 -0.61 26.22
C ILE A 463 -14.19 -0.59 26.33
N LEU A 464 -13.48 -0.53 25.21
CA LEU A 464 -12.01 -0.48 25.21
C LEU A 464 -11.46 0.83 25.81
N SER A 465 -12.14 1.95 25.58
CA SER A 465 -11.78 3.24 26.17
C SER A 465 -12.02 3.27 27.71
N GLU A 466 -13.14 2.70 28.15
CA GLU A 466 -13.46 2.54 29.58
C GLU A 466 -12.45 1.62 30.26
N GLU A 467 -12.07 0.51 29.64
CA GLU A 467 -11.02 -0.39 30.15
C GLU A 467 -9.73 0.36 30.43
N SER A 468 -9.28 1.25 29.54
CA SER A 468 -8.04 2.01 29.73
C SER A 468 -8.09 2.83 31.04
N SER A 469 -9.20 3.48 31.32
CA SER A 469 -9.39 4.23 32.55
C SER A 469 -9.46 3.31 33.78
N LEU A 470 -10.14 2.17 33.68
CA LEU A 470 -10.23 1.19 34.75
C LEU A 470 -8.87 0.53 35.07
N GLN A 471 -8.03 0.31 34.07
CA GLN A 471 -6.68 -0.24 34.23
C GLN A 471 -5.78 0.69 35.05
N GLU A 472 -5.94 2.01 34.96
CA GLU A 472 -5.22 2.97 35.81
C GLU A 472 -5.64 2.83 37.26
N ILE A 473 -6.93 2.66 37.53
CA ILE A 473 -7.46 2.43 38.87
C ILE A 473 -6.94 1.10 39.42
N VAL A 474 -6.98 0.04 38.65
CA VAL A 474 -6.48 -1.30 39.04
C VAL A 474 -5.00 -1.26 39.41
N ARG A 475 -4.17 -0.49 38.70
CA ARG A 475 -2.74 -0.33 39.00
C ARG A 475 -2.51 0.35 40.35
N LEU A 476 -3.40 1.25 40.76
CA LEU A 476 -3.24 2.02 41.99
C LEU A 476 -3.82 1.31 43.22
N VAL A 477 -5.00 0.70 43.12
CA VAL A 477 -5.75 0.20 44.27
C VAL A 477 -6.17 -1.27 44.18
N GLY A 478 -5.88 -1.94 43.06
CA GLY A 478 -6.24 -3.35 42.81
C GLY A 478 -7.64 -3.53 42.25
N VAL A 479 -7.89 -4.72 41.67
CA VAL A 479 -9.15 -5.08 41.00
C VAL A 479 -10.33 -5.18 41.97
N ASP A 480 -10.06 -5.47 43.25
CA ASP A 480 -11.09 -5.63 44.28
C ASP A 480 -11.77 -4.32 44.67
N ALA A 481 -11.17 -3.19 44.33
CA ALA A 481 -11.75 -1.87 44.55
C ALA A 481 -12.79 -1.47 43.50
N LEU A 482 -12.89 -2.22 42.41
CA LEU A 482 -13.83 -1.94 41.32
C LEU A 482 -15.22 -2.45 41.66
N SER A 483 -16.24 -1.77 41.12
CA SER A 483 -17.61 -2.27 41.14
C SER A 483 -17.74 -3.54 40.31
N GLU A 484 -18.77 -4.35 40.56
CA GLU A 484 -19.02 -5.56 39.75
C GLU A 484 -19.24 -5.23 38.26
N SER A 485 -19.90 -4.11 37.99
CA SER A 485 -20.10 -3.62 36.60
C SER A 485 -18.77 -3.29 35.92
N ASP A 486 -17.85 -2.66 36.63
CA ASP A 486 -16.52 -2.32 36.11
C ASP A 486 -15.67 -3.57 35.85
N ARG A 487 -15.78 -4.56 36.76
CA ARG A 487 -15.12 -5.87 36.58
C ARG A 487 -15.67 -6.59 35.34
N LEU A 488 -16.97 -6.54 35.10
CA LEU A 488 -17.58 -7.10 33.88
C LEU A 488 -17.07 -6.37 32.63
N THR A 489 -16.93 -5.03 32.67
CA THR A 489 -16.34 -4.25 31.58
C THR A 489 -14.93 -4.74 31.26
N LEU A 490 -14.09 -5.02 32.27
CA LEU A 490 -12.74 -5.57 32.06
C LEU A 490 -12.76 -6.95 31.39
N VAL A 491 -13.72 -7.81 31.74
CA VAL A 491 -13.86 -9.14 31.10
C VAL A 491 -14.25 -9.01 29.63
N VAL A 492 -15.23 -8.16 29.32
CA VAL A 492 -15.66 -7.95 27.93
C VAL A 492 -14.58 -7.27 27.10
N ALA A 493 -13.88 -6.29 27.67
CA ALA A 493 -12.75 -5.64 27.00
C ALA A 493 -11.62 -6.63 26.70
N ARG A 494 -11.36 -7.58 27.61
CA ARG A 494 -10.40 -8.66 27.36
C ARG A 494 -10.84 -9.55 26.19
N MET A 495 -12.13 -9.90 26.10
CA MET A 495 -12.66 -10.66 24.97
C MET A 495 -12.47 -9.89 23.65
N LEU A 496 -12.74 -8.57 23.65
CA LEU A 496 -12.50 -7.74 22.47
C LEU A 496 -11.01 -7.73 22.08
N ARG A 497 -10.10 -7.58 23.03
CA ARG A 497 -8.66 -7.54 22.73
C ARG A 497 -8.11 -8.90 22.30
N GLU A 498 -8.37 -9.96 23.06
CA GLU A 498 -7.72 -11.25 22.90
C GLU A 498 -8.46 -12.18 21.90
N ASP A 499 -9.78 -12.12 21.87
CA ASP A 499 -10.59 -13.06 21.08
C ASP A 499 -11.06 -12.44 19.74
N TYR A 500 -11.05 -11.09 19.63
CA TYR A 500 -11.44 -10.39 18.40
C TYR A 500 -10.29 -9.64 17.73
N LEU A 501 -9.62 -8.71 18.42
CA LEU A 501 -8.59 -7.84 17.82
C LEU A 501 -7.27 -8.58 17.57
N GLN A 502 -6.88 -9.46 18.47
CA GLN A 502 -5.68 -10.28 18.26
C GLN A 502 -5.91 -11.27 17.13
N GLN A 503 -5.04 -11.21 16.12
CA GLN A 503 -5.12 -12.00 14.90
C GLN A 503 -3.75 -12.60 14.57
N ASN A 504 -3.71 -13.91 14.30
CA ASN A 504 -2.45 -14.60 14.03
C ASN A 504 -2.17 -14.65 12.52
N ALA A 505 -1.20 -13.88 12.07
CA ALA A 505 -0.79 -13.82 10.66
C ALA A 505 -0.24 -15.15 10.09
N PHE A 506 0.10 -16.11 10.96
CA PHE A 506 0.69 -17.40 10.58
C PHE A 506 -0.26 -18.59 10.77
N ASP A 507 -1.52 -18.33 11.08
CA ASP A 507 -2.56 -19.35 11.20
C ASP A 507 -3.40 -19.37 9.93
N ASP A 508 -3.72 -20.56 9.42
CA ASP A 508 -4.41 -20.71 8.13
C ASP A 508 -5.83 -20.15 8.14
N VAL A 509 -6.48 -20.10 9.32
CA VAL A 509 -7.86 -19.62 9.48
C VAL A 509 -7.91 -18.18 9.99
N ASP A 510 -7.06 -17.85 10.99
CA ASP A 510 -7.11 -16.56 11.67
C ASP A 510 -6.34 -15.45 10.94
N THR A 511 -5.52 -15.79 9.92
CA THR A 511 -4.69 -14.83 9.18
C THR A 511 -5.50 -13.76 8.47
N THR A 512 -6.72 -14.09 8.04
CA THR A 512 -7.68 -13.18 7.41
C THR A 512 -9.09 -13.48 7.89
N THR A 513 -9.97 -12.51 7.88
CA THR A 513 -11.35 -12.68 8.35
C THR A 513 -12.31 -11.95 7.42
N SER A 514 -13.31 -12.66 6.89
CA SER A 514 -14.35 -12.08 6.04
C SER A 514 -15.20 -11.04 6.78
N ASP A 515 -15.83 -10.14 6.05
CA ASP A 515 -16.74 -9.13 6.60
C ASP A 515 -17.90 -9.76 7.36
N GLU A 516 -18.41 -10.89 6.89
CA GLU A 516 -19.49 -11.64 7.55
C GLU A 516 -19.03 -12.22 8.88
N LYS A 517 -17.88 -12.90 8.89
CA LYS A 517 -17.31 -13.47 10.12
C LYS A 517 -16.94 -12.38 11.13
N GLN A 518 -16.36 -11.25 10.69
CA GLN A 518 -16.10 -10.10 11.56
C GLN A 518 -17.39 -9.63 12.25
N THR A 519 -18.47 -9.52 11.49
CA THR A 519 -19.78 -9.09 12.00
C THR A 519 -20.32 -10.05 13.04
N LYS A 520 -20.27 -11.36 12.77
CA LYS A 520 -20.73 -12.42 13.69
C LYS A 520 -19.89 -12.44 14.98
N MET A 521 -18.56 -12.38 14.87
CA MET A 521 -17.67 -12.38 16.03
C MET A 521 -17.93 -11.19 16.95
N LEU A 522 -18.04 -9.98 16.39
CA LEU A 522 -18.32 -8.78 17.20
C LEU A 522 -19.71 -8.85 17.82
N SER A 523 -20.71 -9.35 17.09
CA SER A 523 -22.08 -9.56 17.59
C SER A 523 -22.09 -10.49 18.80
N VAL A 524 -21.36 -11.58 18.80
CA VAL A 524 -21.26 -12.54 19.91
C VAL A 524 -20.76 -11.88 21.17
N ILE A 525 -19.66 -11.11 21.10
CA ILE A 525 -19.08 -10.44 22.27
C ILE A 525 -20.03 -9.37 22.82
N LEU A 526 -20.63 -8.57 21.95
CA LEU A 526 -21.56 -7.52 22.39
C LEU A 526 -22.85 -8.10 22.95
N HIS A 527 -23.35 -9.21 22.38
CA HIS A 527 -24.50 -9.93 22.92
C HIS A 527 -24.22 -10.48 24.31
N PHE A 528 -23.05 -11.10 24.51
CA PHE A 528 -22.62 -11.54 25.84
C PHE A 528 -22.60 -10.36 26.85
N SER A 529 -22.00 -9.23 26.46
CA SER A 529 -21.97 -8.03 27.30
C SER A 529 -23.37 -7.54 27.67
N GLU A 530 -24.27 -7.44 26.72
CA GLU A 530 -25.64 -6.99 26.94
C GLU A 530 -26.41 -7.92 27.89
N LYS A 531 -26.34 -9.25 27.66
CA LYS A 531 -27.03 -10.24 28.47
C LYS A 531 -26.48 -10.31 29.89
N ALA A 532 -25.14 -10.25 30.05
CA ALA A 532 -24.50 -10.25 31.35
C ALA A 532 -24.87 -8.99 32.16
N ARG A 533 -24.90 -7.80 31.55
CA ARG A 533 -25.35 -6.57 32.20
C ARG A 533 -26.81 -6.66 32.64
N LYS A 534 -27.70 -7.17 31.76
CA LYS A 534 -29.13 -7.40 32.11
C LYS A 534 -29.30 -8.38 33.27
N ALA A 535 -28.48 -9.42 33.36
CA ALA A 535 -28.48 -10.34 34.49
C ALA A 535 -28.10 -9.65 35.81
N MET A 536 -27.10 -8.77 35.80
CA MET A 536 -26.71 -7.97 36.94
C MET A 536 -27.82 -6.98 37.35
N ASP A 537 -28.48 -6.36 36.39
CA ASP A 537 -29.60 -5.42 36.65
C ASP A 537 -30.78 -6.08 37.40
N VAL A 538 -30.96 -7.38 37.22
CA VAL A 538 -32.00 -8.16 37.94
C VAL A 538 -31.48 -8.84 39.21
N GLY A 539 -30.22 -8.53 39.60
CA GLY A 539 -29.67 -8.93 40.88
C GLY A 539 -28.77 -10.15 40.90
N THR A 540 -28.35 -10.68 39.71
CA THR A 540 -27.37 -11.78 39.64
C THR A 540 -25.97 -11.23 39.88
N TYR A 541 -25.20 -11.85 40.78
CA TYR A 541 -23.83 -11.40 41.08
C TYR A 541 -22.84 -11.70 39.97
N TYR A 542 -21.82 -10.86 39.84
CA TYR A 542 -20.76 -10.97 38.87
C TYR A 542 -20.08 -12.35 38.87
N ASP A 543 -19.73 -12.91 40.02
CA ASP A 543 -19.06 -14.20 40.14
C ASP A 543 -19.94 -15.36 39.67
N GLU A 544 -21.25 -15.30 39.90
CA GLU A 544 -22.23 -16.29 39.44
C GLU A 544 -22.35 -16.29 37.91
N ILE A 545 -22.35 -15.08 37.31
CA ILE A 545 -22.37 -14.95 35.85
C ILE A 545 -21.11 -15.56 35.26
N LEU A 546 -19.95 -15.27 35.83
CA LEU A 546 -18.69 -15.81 35.31
C LEU A 546 -18.60 -17.33 35.47
N GLU A 547 -19.04 -17.87 36.58
CA GLU A 547 -19.00 -19.31 36.78
C GLU A 547 -20.00 -20.03 35.85
N GLY A 548 -21.22 -19.49 35.75
CA GLY A 548 -22.29 -20.06 34.92
C GLY A 548 -22.04 -19.97 33.41
N THR A 549 -21.17 -19.04 32.97
CA THR A 549 -20.85 -18.82 31.53
C THR A 549 -19.46 -19.32 31.13
N LYS A 550 -18.81 -20.13 31.96
CA LYS A 550 -17.44 -20.59 31.69
C LYS A 550 -17.33 -21.32 30.35
N GLU A 551 -18.27 -22.18 30.04
CA GLU A 551 -18.25 -22.99 28.81
C GLU A 551 -18.41 -22.12 27.55
N VAL A 552 -19.42 -21.22 27.55
CA VAL A 552 -19.62 -20.34 26.39
C VAL A 552 -18.48 -19.34 26.21
N ARG A 553 -17.87 -18.86 27.28
CA ARG A 553 -16.67 -18.00 27.19
C ARG A 553 -15.47 -18.75 26.59
N GLU A 554 -15.35 -20.05 26.85
CA GLU A 554 -14.33 -20.88 26.20
C GLU A 554 -14.61 -21.04 24.70
N LYS A 555 -15.90 -21.17 24.30
CA LYS A 555 -16.28 -21.17 22.87
C LYS A 555 -15.97 -19.80 22.22
N ILE A 556 -16.27 -18.69 22.89
CA ILE A 556 -15.93 -17.32 22.41
C ILE A 556 -14.42 -17.18 22.18
N SER A 557 -13.59 -17.67 23.10
CA SER A 557 -12.12 -17.56 22.95
C SER A 557 -11.56 -18.36 21.76
N ARG A 558 -12.30 -19.32 21.25
CA ARG A 558 -11.93 -20.14 20.09
C ARG A 558 -12.63 -19.75 18.79
N MET A 559 -13.58 -18.82 18.82
CA MET A 559 -14.39 -18.47 17.65
C MET A 559 -13.59 -17.94 16.46
N LYS A 560 -12.40 -17.36 16.69
CA LYS A 560 -11.52 -16.90 15.62
C LYS A 560 -11.00 -18.02 14.72
N TYR A 561 -10.98 -19.26 15.21
CA TYR A 561 -10.57 -20.46 14.46
C TYR A 561 -11.73 -21.19 13.76
N ILE A 562 -12.95 -20.68 13.83
CA ILE A 562 -14.09 -21.21 13.04
C ILE A 562 -13.83 -20.91 11.58
N HIS A 563 -13.94 -21.91 10.70
CA HIS A 563 -13.79 -21.72 9.26
C HIS A 563 -14.92 -20.88 8.67
N GLU A 564 -14.64 -20.20 7.56
CA GLU A 564 -15.63 -19.38 6.85
C GLU A 564 -16.85 -20.22 6.37
N ASP A 565 -16.65 -21.51 6.09
CA ASP A 565 -17.74 -22.43 5.71
C ASP A 565 -18.65 -22.80 6.88
N ASP A 566 -18.20 -22.61 8.13
CA ASP A 566 -18.88 -23.02 9.36
C ASP A 566 -19.50 -21.82 10.12
N ILE A 567 -19.72 -20.69 9.46
CA ILE A 567 -20.26 -19.44 10.05
C ILE A 567 -21.55 -19.66 10.85
N ALA A 568 -22.34 -20.69 10.52
CA ALA A 568 -23.54 -21.07 11.28
C ALA A 568 -23.24 -21.45 12.75
N GLU A 569 -22.02 -21.83 13.12
CA GLU A 569 -21.64 -22.11 14.52
C GLU A 569 -21.79 -20.88 15.43
N PHE A 570 -21.65 -19.67 14.90
CA PHE A 570 -21.86 -18.44 15.68
C PHE A 570 -23.28 -18.32 16.22
N ASP A 571 -24.28 -18.81 15.50
CA ASP A 571 -25.68 -18.80 15.95
C ASP A 571 -25.88 -19.77 17.13
N THR A 572 -25.11 -20.87 17.17
CA THR A 572 -25.07 -21.78 18.31
C THR A 572 -24.46 -21.11 19.54
N ILE A 573 -23.35 -20.36 19.36
CA ILE A 573 -22.69 -19.62 20.45
C ILE A 573 -23.66 -18.56 21.03
N LEU A 574 -24.41 -17.85 20.19
CA LEU A 574 -25.41 -16.88 20.64
C LEU A 574 -26.52 -17.56 21.47
N SER A 575 -27.00 -18.74 21.06
CA SER A 575 -28.00 -19.53 21.79
C SER A 575 -27.45 -20.01 23.14
N ASP A 576 -26.19 -20.46 23.17
CA ASP A 576 -25.53 -20.90 24.41
C ASP A 576 -25.35 -19.74 25.41
N ILE A 577 -25.09 -18.52 24.93
CA ILE A 577 -25.05 -17.32 25.79
C ILE A 577 -26.39 -17.09 26.44
N ASP A 578 -27.48 -17.15 25.68
CA ASP A 578 -28.83 -16.95 26.19
C ASP A 578 -29.24 -18.04 27.20
N GLU A 579 -28.90 -19.31 26.93
CA GLU A 579 -29.18 -20.44 27.82
C GLU A 579 -28.38 -20.33 29.14
N GLN A 580 -27.07 -20.17 29.05
CA GLN A 580 -26.21 -20.16 30.24
C GLN A 580 -26.43 -18.94 31.13
N ILE A 581 -26.61 -17.74 30.57
CA ILE A 581 -26.96 -16.54 31.36
C ILE A 581 -28.39 -16.68 31.92
N GLY A 582 -29.35 -17.21 31.14
CA GLY A 582 -30.70 -17.47 31.62
C GLY A 582 -30.73 -18.43 32.81
N ALA A 583 -29.88 -19.45 32.82
CA ALA A 583 -29.77 -20.41 33.92
C ALA A 583 -29.16 -19.76 35.19
N THR A 584 -28.27 -18.78 35.08
CA THR A 584 -27.72 -18.03 36.24
C THR A 584 -28.78 -17.15 36.90
N ILE A 585 -29.61 -16.46 36.10
CA ILE A 585 -30.73 -15.65 36.60
C ILE A 585 -31.72 -16.47 37.40
N GLN A 586 -32.05 -17.70 36.95
CA GLN A 586 -33.00 -18.58 37.63
C GLN A 586 -32.45 -19.09 38.97
N LYS A 587 -31.16 -19.31 39.11
CA LYS A 587 -30.54 -19.76 40.36
C LYS A 587 -30.49 -18.63 41.39
N GLY A 588 -30.07 -17.43 40.98
CA GLY A 588 -30.00 -16.25 41.88
C GLY A 588 -31.40 -15.75 42.40
N GLY A 589 -32.50 -16.09 41.70
CA GLY A 589 -33.86 -15.77 42.13
C GLY A 589 -34.47 -16.78 43.10
N GLN A 590 -33.77 -17.88 43.45
CA GLN A 590 -34.21 -18.91 44.37
C GLN A 590 -33.51 -18.85 45.75
N GLU A 591 -32.50 -18.03 45.94
CA GLU A 591 -31.90 -17.68 47.21
C GLU A 591 -32.41 -16.31 47.71
#